data_6635172536521364dceee7057bcbbb80
#
_entry.id   6635172536521364dceee7057bcbbb80
#
_cell.length_a   1.000
_cell.length_b   1.000
_cell.length_c   1.000
_cell.angle_alpha   90.00
_cell.angle_beta   90.00
_cell.angle_gamma   90.00
#
_symmetry.space_group_name_H-M   'P 1'
#
loop_
_entity.id
_entity.type
_entity.pdbx_description
1 polymer ?
#
loop_
_entity_poly.entity_id
_entity_poly.type
_entity_poly.pdbx_seq_one_letter_code
_entity_poly.pdbx_strand_id
1 'polypeptide(L)'
;MEDKSATHLGNGWTNLTANQESLIKIKHQLTMTTGLDYEVDDLNCTTPNCLNYKDTPGTSWLYHNATYTLLKDVIENSSGITYNDFTNQKVKMKIGMGGSWIQSNYNNIYWSTSRDMARFGLLILNEGVWDEQVILNDANYFSNMINTSQQINESYGYL
;
A
#
# COMPACT_ATOMS: atom_id res chain seq x y z
N MET A 1 -10.51 2.37 -2.11
CA MET A 1 -9.88 1.12 -2.56
C MET A 1 -10.28 0.70 -3.97
N GLU A 2 -11.50 1.01 -4.40
CA GLU A 2 -11.98 0.71 -5.75
C GLU A 2 -11.54 1.73 -6.81
N ASP A 3 -10.90 2.82 -6.38
CA ASP A 3 -10.37 3.84 -7.30
C ASP A 3 -9.27 3.25 -8.18
N LYS A 4 -9.21 3.74 -9.41
CA LYS A 4 -8.10 3.42 -10.32
C LYS A 4 -6.81 4.03 -9.79
N SER A 5 -5.71 3.29 -9.83
CA SER A 5 -4.40 3.81 -9.40
C SER A 5 -3.99 5.04 -10.20
N ALA A 6 -4.30 5.08 -11.50
CA ALA A 6 -4.02 6.22 -12.37
C ALA A 6 -4.72 7.53 -11.94
N THR A 7 -5.82 7.47 -11.16
CA THR A 7 -6.46 8.67 -10.61
C THR A 7 -5.51 9.47 -9.70
N HIS A 8 -4.62 8.77 -9.02
CA HIS A 8 -3.68 9.36 -8.06
C HIS A 8 -2.23 9.39 -8.57
N LEU A 9 -1.82 8.41 -9.38
CA LEU A 9 -0.47 8.32 -9.92
C LEU A 9 -0.30 9.09 -11.24
N GLY A 10 -1.40 9.46 -11.88
CA GLY A 10 -1.41 10.01 -13.24
C GLY A 10 -1.41 8.92 -14.31
N ASN A 11 -1.74 9.29 -15.54
CA ASN A 11 -1.68 8.37 -16.67
C ASN A 11 -0.22 8.12 -17.09
N GLY A 12 0.08 6.89 -17.49
CA GLY A 12 1.43 6.50 -17.92
C GLY A 12 2.38 6.21 -16.75
N TRP A 13 1.84 5.89 -15.57
CA TRP A 13 2.64 5.43 -14.45
C TRP A 13 3.19 4.01 -14.63
N THR A 14 2.68 3.30 -15.67
CA THR A 14 3.17 1.99 -16.12
C THR A 14 3.54 2.02 -17.59
N ASN A 15 4.17 0.96 -18.09
CA ASN A 15 4.44 0.72 -19.52
C ASN A 15 3.27 -0.02 -20.22
N LEU A 16 2.08 0.03 -19.64
CA LEU A 16 0.88 -0.60 -20.15
C LEU A 16 0.15 0.32 -21.15
N THR A 17 -0.72 -0.28 -21.96
CA THR A 17 -1.71 0.52 -22.71
C THR A 17 -2.64 1.23 -21.73
N ALA A 18 -3.22 2.37 -22.12
CA ALA A 18 -4.15 3.12 -21.28
C ALA A 18 -5.35 2.27 -20.82
N ASN A 19 -5.82 1.34 -21.65
CA ASN A 19 -6.89 0.43 -21.28
C ASN A 19 -6.47 -0.54 -20.17
N GLN A 20 -5.31 -1.18 -20.30
CA GLN A 20 -4.77 -2.10 -19.29
C GLN A 20 -4.48 -1.37 -17.96
N GLU A 21 -3.79 -0.23 -18.03
CA GLU A 21 -3.48 0.59 -16.85
C GLU A 21 -4.76 1.00 -16.10
N SER A 22 -5.83 1.34 -16.84
CA SER A 22 -7.10 1.75 -16.25
C SER A 22 -7.83 0.64 -15.47
N LEU A 23 -7.42 -0.61 -15.60
CA LEU A 23 -7.97 -1.75 -14.84
C LEU A 23 -7.29 -1.91 -13.48
N ILE A 24 -6.10 -1.33 -13.28
CA ILE A 24 -5.38 -1.43 -12.02
C ILE A 24 -6.01 -0.48 -11.00
N LYS A 25 -6.47 -1.05 -9.89
CA LYS A 25 -7.05 -0.33 -8.76
C LYS A 25 -6.10 -0.34 -7.56
N ILE A 26 -6.28 0.58 -6.64
CA ILE A 26 -5.51 0.65 -5.38
C ILE A 26 -5.56 -0.67 -4.62
N LYS A 27 -6.72 -1.33 -4.60
CA LYS A 27 -6.84 -2.66 -3.97
C LYS A 27 -5.89 -3.70 -4.58
N HIS A 28 -5.65 -3.66 -5.90
CA HIS A 28 -4.74 -4.60 -6.54
C HIS A 28 -3.29 -4.37 -6.12
N GLN A 29 -2.89 -3.13 -5.82
CA GLN A 29 -1.58 -2.82 -5.25
C GLN A 29 -1.46 -3.37 -3.81
N LEU A 30 -2.49 -3.18 -2.98
CA LEU A 30 -2.52 -3.67 -1.60
C LEU A 30 -2.57 -5.20 -1.50
N THR A 31 -3.23 -5.86 -2.44
CA THR A 31 -3.40 -7.33 -2.43
C THR A 31 -2.37 -8.08 -3.27
N MET A 32 -1.40 -7.38 -3.87
CA MET A 32 -0.39 -7.96 -4.76
C MET A 32 -0.99 -8.69 -5.98
N THR A 33 -2.05 -8.11 -6.54
CA THR A 33 -2.77 -8.68 -7.70
C THR A 33 -2.85 -7.72 -8.87
N THR A 34 -1.84 -6.87 -9.07
CA THR A 34 -1.83 -5.85 -10.14
C THR A 34 -1.75 -6.44 -11.55
N GLY A 35 -1.27 -7.67 -11.69
CA GLY A 35 -1.01 -8.28 -13.00
C GLY A 35 0.23 -7.72 -13.70
N LEU A 36 1.10 -7.00 -12.97
CA LEU A 36 2.38 -6.54 -13.49
C LEU A 36 3.39 -7.68 -13.53
N ASP A 37 4.29 -7.62 -14.52
CA ASP A 37 5.31 -8.63 -14.72
C ASP A 37 6.36 -8.58 -13.60
N TYR A 38 6.67 -9.73 -13.07
CA TYR A 38 7.67 -9.93 -12.03
C TYR A 38 8.99 -10.50 -12.56
N GLU A 39 9.02 -10.94 -13.81
CA GLU A 39 10.24 -11.38 -14.49
C GLU A 39 11.00 -10.15 -15.01
N VAL A 40 11.35 -9.26 -14.09
CA VAL A 40 12.08 -8.01 -14.34
C VAL A 40 13.38 -8.01 -13.52
N ASP A 41 14.37 -7.25 -13.97
CA ASP A 41 15.69 -7.20 -13.34
C ASP A 41 15.63 -6.67 -11.89
N ASP A 42 14.72 -5.73 -11.61
CA ASP A 42 14.54 -5.14 -10.27
C ASP A 42 13.06 -4.98 -9.92
N LEU A 43 12.57 -5.83 -9.02
CA LEU A 43 11.21 -5.80 -8.48
C LEU A 43 10.89 -4.54 -7.65
N ASN A 44 11.90 -3.74 -7.28
CA ASN A 44 11.69 -2.49 -6.56
C ASN A 44 11.53 -1.29 -7.49
N CYS A 45 11.90 -1.43 -8.77
CA CYS A 45 11.87 -0.34 -9.73
C CYS A 45 10.46 0.18 -9.98
N THR A 46 10.21 1.45 -9.60
CA THR A 46 8.90 2.12 -9.70
C THR A 46 8.73 2.96 -10.97
N THR A 47 9.73 2.98 -11.86
CA THR A 47 9.61 3.72 -13.12
C THR A 47 8.73 2.97 -14.12
N PRO A 48 8.01 3.66 -15.02
CA PRO A 48 7.10 3.01 -15.96
C PRO A 48 7.74 1.87 -16.77
N ASN A 49 9.01 2.00 -17.18
CA ASN A 49 9.71 0.99 -17.98
C ASN A 49 9.88 -0.37 -17.29
N CYS A 50 9.81 -0.40 -15.95
CA CYS A 50 9.90 -1.63 -15.16
C CYS A 50 8.52 -2.26 -14.89
N LEU A 51 7.43 -1.53 -15.16
CA LEU A 51 6.07 -1.91 -14.81
C LEU A 51 5.33 -2.38 -16.06
N ASN A 52 5.66 -3.60 -16.49
CA ASN A 52 5.14 -4.20 -17.71
C ASN A 52 3.90 -5.06 -17.44
N TYR A 53 3.07 -5.26 -18.47
CA TYR A 53 1.89 -6.11 -18.38
C TYR A 53 2.26 -7.60 -18.44
N LYS A 54 1.65 -8.40 -17.57
CA LYS A 54 1.69 -9.87 -17.61
C LYS A 54 0.29 -10.46 -17.64
N ASP A 55 -0.54 -10.11 -16.67
CA ASP A 55 -1.87 -10.69 -16.46
C ASP A 55 -2.94 -9.62 -16.26
N THR A 56 -4.21 -10.00 -16.38
CA THR A 56 -5.33 -9.14 -15.99
C THR A 56 -5.28 -8.86 -14.48
N PRO A 57 -5.41 -7.59 -14.02
CA PRO A 57 -5.47 -7.28 -12.60
C PRO A 57 -6.54 -8.11 -11.86
N GLY A 58 -6.17 -8.68 -10.72
CA GLY A 58 -7.04 -9.52 -9.90
C GLY A 58 -7.06 -11.00 -10.28
N THR A 59 -6.28 -11.46 -11.27
CA THR A 59 -6.29 -12.88 -11.73
C THR A 59 -5.08 -13.68 -11.26
N SER A 60 -3.99 -13.01 -10.88
CA SER A 60 -2.78 -13.66 -10.36
C SER A 60 -2.27 -12.90 -9.14
N TRP A 61 -1.66 -13.61 -8.21
CA TRP A 61 -1.00 -13.06 -7.03
C TRP A 61 0.51 -13.18 -7.17
N LEU A 62 1.20 -12.07 -6.95
CA LEU A 62 2.64 -12.07 -6.89
C LEU A 62 3.16 -10.91 -6.04
N TYR A 63 4.08 -11.23 -5.13
CA TYR A 63 4.71 -10.21 -4.30
C TYR A 63 5.64 -9.33 -5.13
N HIS A 64 5.22 -8.09 -5.41
CA HIS A 64 5.91 -7.15 -6.26
C HIS A 64 6.15 -5.83 -5.51
N ASN A 65 7.39 -5.58 -5.10
CA ASN A 65 7.73 -4.46 -4.22
C ASN A 65 7.34 -3.09 -4.78
N ALA A 66 7.55 -2.84 -6.08
CA ALA A 66 7.21 -1.57 -6.69
C ALA A 66 5.74 -1.18 -6.51
N THR A 67 4.83 -2.17 -6.50
CA THR A 67 3.39 -1.91 -6.46
C THR A 67 2.95 -1.30 -5.14
N TYR A 68 3.45 -1.82 -4.01
CA TYR A 68 3.12 -1.23 -2.71
C TYR A 68 3.92 0.04 -2.43
N THR A 69 5.14 0.12 -2.92
CA THR A 69 5.98 1.32 -2.77
C THR A 69 5.29 2.55 -3.36
N LEU A 70 4.63 2.40 -4.51
CA LEU A 70 3.86 3.46 -5.16
C LEU A 70 2.61 3.90 -4.39
N LEU A 71 2.16 3.15 -3.38
CA LEU A 71 1.07 3.59 -2.50
C LEU A 71 1.42 4.84 -1.69
N LYS A 72 2.71 5.08 -1.43
CA LYS A 72 3.18 6.36 -0.87
C LYS A 72 2.73 7.52 -1.74
N ASP A 73 2.99 7.44 -3.04
CA ASP A 73 2.65 8.52 -3.98
C ASP A 73 1.12 8.67 -4.13
N VAL A 74 0.37 7.56 -4.08
CA VAL A 74 -1.10 7.59 -4.01
C VAL A 74 -1.57 8.40 -2.81
N ILE A 75 -0.99 8.19 -1.63
CA ILE A 75 -1.36 8.90 -0.41
C ILE A 75 -0.95 10.37 -0.48
N GLU A 76 0.27 10.68 -0.92
CA GLU A 76 0.74 12.07 -1.04
C GLU A 76 -0.10 12.85 -2.05
N ASN A 77 -0.37 12.29 -3.23
CA ASN A 77 -1.17 12.94 -4.26
C ASN A 77 -2.66 13.10 -3.87
N SER A 78 -3.22 12.15 -3.11
CA SER A 78 -4.61 12.23 -2.65
C SER A 78 -4.81 13.17 -1.47
N SER A 79 -3.81 13.31 -0.59
CA SER A 79 -3.90 14.09 0.65
C SER A 79 -3.30 15.49 0.54
N GLY A 80 -2.39 15.71 -0.39
CA GLY A 80 -1.65 16.95 -0.55
C GLY A 80 -0.57 17.20 0.50
N ILE A 81 -0.23 16.21 1.32
CA ILE A 81 0.82 16.28 2.34
C ILE A 81 1.79 15.12 2.23
N THR A 82 2.99 15.25 2.80
CA THR A 82 4.00 14.19 2.75
C THR A 82 3.53 12.92 3.46
N TYR A 83 4.01 11.77 3.03
CA TYR A 83 3.69 10.48 3.65
C TYR A 83 4.06 10.44 5.14
N ASN A 84 5.17 11.09 5.52
CA ASN A 84 5.56 11.24 6.92
C ASN A 84 4.55 12.07 7.72
N ASP A 85 4.09 13.21 7.18
CA ASP A 85 3.09 14.05 7.85
C ASP A 85 1.75 13.34 7.92
N PHE A 86 1.34 12.67 6.84
CA PHE A 86 0.11 11.91 6.81
C PHE A 86 0.10 10.83 7.89
N THR A 87 1.11 9.98 7.93
CA THR A 87 1.20 8.89 8.92
C THR A 87 1.35 9.43 10.35
N ASN A 88 2.04 10.56 10.51
CA ASN A 88 2.17 11.24 11.80
C ASN A 88 0.81 11.69 12.33
N GLN A 89 0.05 12.42 11.52
CA GLN A 89 -1.25 12.98 11.91
C GLN A 89 -2.32 11.90 12.09
N LYS A 90 -2.33 10.88 11.21
CA LYS A 90 -3.40 9.88 11.19
C LYS A 90 -3.23 8.78 12.23
N VAL A 91 -1.98 8.39 12.53
CA VAL A 91 -1.68 7.25 13.40
C VAL A 91 -0.68 7.59 14.49
N LYS A 92 0.54 8.01 14.13
CA LYS A 92 1.68 8.04 15.05
C LYS A 92 1.45 8.89 16.30
N MET A 93 1.02 10.14 16.12
CA MET A 93 0.75 11.04 17.26
C MET A 93 -0.35 10.51 18.18
N LYS A 94 -1.33 9.82 17.62
CA LYS A 94 -2.49 9.33 18.37
C LYS A 94 -2.14 8.15 19.27
N ILE A 95 -1.20 7.30 18.85
CA ILE A 95 -0.77 6.10 19.60
C ILE A 95 0.58 6.27 20.29
N GLY A 96 1.17 7.49 20.26
CA GLY A 96 2.47 7.77 20.83
C GLY A 96 3.63 7.03 20.16
N MET A 97 3.52 6.75 18.85
CA MET A 97 4.50 6.02 18.05
C MET A 97 5.54 6.98 17.46
N GLY A 98 6.83 6.71 17.69
CA GLY A 98 7.94 7.43 17.05
C GLY A 98 8.40 6.77 15.76
N GLY A 99 9.36 7.42 15.07
CA GLY A 99 9.94 6.93 13.83
C GLY A 99 9.56 7.73 12.60
N SER A 100 10.16 7.37 11.46
CA SER A 100 9.94 8.05 10.18
C SER A 100 10.11 7.11 9.00
N TRP A 101 9.41 7.41 7.93
CA TRP A 101 9.65 6.81 6.62
C TRP A 101 10.87 7.46 5.97
N ILE A 102 11.81 6.64 5.56
CA ILE A 102 13.05 7.08 4.91
C ILE A 102 13.14 6.38 3.57
N GLN A 103 13.33 7.15 2.52
CA GLN A 103 13.53 6.61 1.18
C GLN A 103 14.93 6.03 1.04
N SER A 104 15.01 4.80 0.53
CA SER A 104 16.24 4.10 0.20
C SER A 104 16.11 3.52 -1.21
N ASN A 105 16.75 4.12 -2.20
CA ASN A 105 16.53 3.85 -3.62
C ASN A 105 15.04 4.02 -3.98
N TYR A 106 14.41 2.97 -4.51
CA TYR A 106 12.97 2.96 -4.80
C TYR A 106 12.11 2.76 -3.55
N ASN A 107 12.62 2.06 -2.53
CA ASN A 107 11.84 1.69 -1.35
C ASN A 107 11.67 2.83 -0.36
N ASN A 108 10.53 2.85 0.31
CA ASN A 108 10.24 3.72 1.43
C ASN A 108 10.13 2.87 2.70
N ILE A 109 11.14 2.99 3.58
CA ILE A 109 11.32 2.10 4.75
C ILE A 109 10.98 2.85 6.02
N TYR A 110 10.15 2.25 6.88
CA TYR A 110 9.84 2.82 8.18
C TYR A 110 10.92 2.46 9.21
N TRP A 111 11.59 3.47 9.73
CA TRP A 111 12.59 3.34 10.79
C TRP A 111 11.97 3.71 12.13
N SER A 112 11.99 2.77 13.07
CA SER A 112 11.33 2.90 14.35
C SER A 112 11.97 2.02 15.41
N THR A 113 11.50 2.11 16.67
CA THR A 113 11.90 1.20 17.74
C THR A 113 10.95 0.01 17.84
N SER A 114 11.42 -1.09 18.43
CA SER A 114 10.56 -2.26 18.69
C SER A 114 9.35 -1.90 19.58
N ARG A 115 9.50 -0.91 20.49
CA ARG A 115 8.40 -0.42 21.32
C ARG A 115 7.32 0.28 20.49
N ASP A 116 7.73 1.07 19.51
CA ASP A 116 6.78 1.75 18.63
C ASP A 116 6.04 0.77 17.72
N MET A 117 6.75 -0.24 17.21
CA MET A 117 6.12 -1.32 16.45
C MET A 117 5.12 -2.11 17.32
N ALA A 118 5.43 -2.33 18.60
CA ALA A 118 4.50 -2.96 19.54
C ALA A 118 3.23 -2.11 19.78
N ARG A 119 3.33 -0.77 19.78
CA ARG A 119 2.15 0.11 19.86
C ARG A 119 1.24 -0.06 18.65
N PHE A 120 1.82 -0.15 17.44
CA PHE A 120 1.04 -0.43 16.25
C PHE A 120 0.37 -1.82 16.34
N GLY A 121 1.11 -2.84 16.78
CA GLY A 121 0.54 -4.17 17.02
C GLY A 121 -0.62 -4.15 18.03
N LEU A 122 -0.51 -3.37 19.12
CA LEU A 122 -1.62 -3.20 20.09
C LEU A 122 -2.83 -2.48 19.48
N LEU A 123 -2.62 -1.49 18.61
CA LEU A 123 -3.73 -0.85 17.88
C LEU A 123 -4.48 -1.87 17.02
N ILE A 124 -3.76 -2.75 16.32
CA ILE A 124 -4.38 -3.81 15.52
C ILE A 124 -5.10 -4.83 16.41
N LEU A 125 -4.47 -5.25 17.50
CA LEU A 125 -5.08 -6.20 18.46
C LEU A 125 -6.38 -5.66 19.10
N ASN A 126 -6.44 -4.34 19.30
CA ASN A 126 -7.61 -3.63 19.79
C ASN A 126 -8.55 -3.13 18.67
N GLU A 127 -8.55 -3.79 17.53
CA GLU A 127 -9.48 -3.52 16.42
C GLU A 127 -9.50 -2.05 15.96
N GLY A 128 -8.32 -1.41 15.97
CA GLY A 128 -8.17 -0.01 15.53
C GLY A 128 -8.54 1.03 16.58
N VAL A 129 -8.75 0.64 17.83
CA VAL A 129 -9.04 1.54 18.96
C VAL A 129 -7.80 1.73 19.83
N TRP A 130 -7.52 2.96 20.24
CA TRP A 130 -6.45 3.33 21.14
C TRP A 130 -6.95 4.33 22.19
N ASP A 131 -6.81 4.00 23.47
CA ASP A 131 -7.24 4.85 24.58
C ASP A 131 -8.65 5.44 24.37
N GLU A 132 -9.62 4.56 24.13
CA GLU A 132 -11.03 4.87 23.83
C GLU A 132 -11.28 5.66 22.52
N GLN A 133 -10.21 6.00 21.76
CA GLN A 133 -10.32 6.68 20.48
C GLN A 133 -10.29 5.69 19.31
N VAL A 134 -11.26 5.80 18.42
CA VAL A 134 -11.26 5.06 17.15
C VAL A 134 -10.25 5.69 16.20
N ILE A 135 -9.16 5.01 15.93
CA ILE A 135 -8.08 5.44 15.02
C ILE A 135 -8.34 4.90 13.61
N LEU A 136 -8.69 3.62 13.49
CA LEU A 136 -9.04 2.97 12.23
C LEU A 136 -10.55 2.76 12.21
N ASN A 137 -11.28 3.64 11.53
CA ASN A 137 -12.74 3.73 11.59
C ASN A 137 -13.47 3.05 10.43
N ASP A 138 -12.76 2.47 9.47
CA ASP A 138 -13.35 1.71 8.36
C ASP A 138 -13.28 0.21 8.68
N ALA A 139 -14.39 -0.35 9.17
CA ALA A 139 -14.46 -1.76 9.57
C ALA A 139 -14.22 -2.72 8.39
N ASN A 140 -14.65 -2.36 7.18
CA ASN A 140 -14.43 -3.19 5.99
C ASN A 140 -12.96 -3.19 5.60
N TYR A 141 -12.32 -2.00 5.63
CA TYR A 141 -10.89 -1.89 5.37
C TYR A 141 -10.09 -2.67 6.42
N PHE A 142 -10.42 -2.50 7.70
CA PHE A 142 -9.76 -3.22 8.81
C PHE A 142 -9.88 -4.73 8.64
N SER A 143 -11.08 -5.24 8.36
CA SER A 143 -11.30 -6.66 8.11
C SER A 143 -10.48 -7.20 6.95
N ASN A 144 -10.42 -6.47 5.83
CA ASN A 144 -9.62 -6.86 4.66
C ASN A 144 -8.10 -6.77 4.91
N MET A 145 -7.67 -5.91 5.84
CA MET A 145 -6.26 -5.76 6.21
C MET A 145 -5.76 -6.98 7.01
N ILE A 146 -6.56 -7.50 7.93
CA ILE A 146 -6.16 -8.56 8.86
C ILE A 146 -6.59 -9.97 8.44
N ASN A 147 -7.44 -10.09 7.42
CA ASN A 147 -7.89 -11.36 6.86
C ASN A 147 -7.48 -11.46 5.39
N THR A 148 -7.67 -12.66 4.80
CA THR A 148 -7.52 -12.78 3.35
C THR A 148 -8.53 -11.88 2.63
N SER A 149 -8.06 -11.06 1.71
CA SER A 149 -8.86 -10.05 1.00
C SER A 149 -9.00 -10.33 -0.50
N GLN A 150 -8.44 -11.44 -0.94
CA GLN A 150 -8.52 -11.98 -2.30
C GLN A 150 -8.46 -13.50 -2.24
N GLN A 151 -8.97 -14.18 -3.28
CA GLN A 151 -9.15 -15.64 -3.27
C GLN A 151 -8.03 -16.40 -3.99
N ILE A 152 -6.89 -15.78 -4.25
CA ILE A 152 -5.77 -16.37 -5.00
C ILE A 152 -4.69 -16.85 -4.03
N ASN A 153 -4.37 -16.05 -3.01
CA ASN A 153 -3.47 -16.41 -1.92
C ASN A 153 -4.18 -16.17 -0.59
N GLU A 154 -4.69 -17.23 0.00
CA GLU A 154 -5.49 -17.18 1.24
C GLU A 154 -4.69 -16.73 2.48
N SER A 155 -3.37 -16.69 2.39
CA SER A 155 -2.50 -16.24 3.48
C SER A 155 -2.19 -14.74 3.43
N TYR A 156 -2.81 -13.98 2.50
CA TYR A 156 -2.48 -12.59 2.26
C TYR A 156 -3.70 -11.68 2.33
N GLY A 157 -3.63 -10.67 3.22
CA GLY A 157 -4.61 -9.59 3.35
C GLY A 157 -4.20 -8.34 2.56
N TYR A 158 -4.44 -7.17 3.13
CA TYR A 158 -3.80 -5.93 2.69
C TYR A 158 -2.41 -5.81 3.35
N LEU A 159 -1.49 -5.15 2.67
CA LEU A 159 -0.14 -4.88 3.18
C LEU A 159 -0.15 -4.15 4.52
#